data_6b3dd60c3cdfe739be41e95d75d316b6
#
_entry.id   6b3dd60c3cdfe739be41e95d75d316b6
#
_cell.length_a   1.000
_cell.length_b   1.000
_cell.length_c   1.000
_cell.angle_alpha   90.00
_cell.angle_beta   90.00
_cell.angle_gamma   90.00
#
_symmetry.space_group_name_H-M   'P 1'
#
loop_
_entity.id
_entity.type
_entity.pdbx_description
1 polymer ?
#
loop_
_entity_poly.entity_id
_entity_poly.type
_entity_poly.pdbx_seq_one_letter_code
_entity_poly.pdbx_strand_id
1 'polypeptide(L)'
;MSILADLSSAASSLAADVAHRIVAVRGADGRQLSGFVWSRGLVVTAEEALGGEDEAEVLFADGKVVKATIAGRDPSTDVALLKLDTAEVADWAPSPAVLPASFAVLVGRGESSLIASLSSVSEVGPAWRSMRGGEIDARITLGVRLSARTEGAAVVAPDGSLVGMAVTSPRRRALVIPASTIARAVKTLSEKGYVPRGWLGVMLHPVGQGSGAIVLGVEDGSPAAKAGLLVGDVITTWNGEAVESVGNVANRLAAGSVNSTIKLGVLRGGNASDISVTLGERPRG
;
A
#
# COMPACT_ATOMS: atom_id res chain seq x y z
N MET A 1 -22.91 27.51 -23.23
CA MET A 1 -23.23 26.58 -22.12
C MET A 1 -22.56 27.09 -20.85
N SER A 2 -23.04 26.73 -19.68
CA SER A 2 -22.42 27.17 -18.41
C SER A 2 -21.18 26.33 -18.13
N ILE A 3 -20.09 26.95 -17.66
CA ILE A 3 -18.85 26.26 -17.27
C ILE A 3 -19.13 25.06 -16.32
N LEU A 4 -20.12 25.18 -15.44
CA LEU A 4 -20.53 24.11 -14.56
C LEU A 4 -21.18 22.93 -15.30
N ALA A 5 -21.95 23.21 -16.35
CA ALA A 5 -22.54 22.16 -17.18
C ALA A 5 -21.46 21.43 -17.99
N ASP A 6 -20.51 22.17 -18.53
CA ASP A 6 -19.39 21.60 -19.29
C ASP A 6 -18.49 20.73 -18.37
N LEU A 7 -18.19 21.19 -17.16
CA LEU A 7 -17.45 20.44 -16.15
C LEU A 7 -18.19 19.15 -15.74
N SER A 8 -19.50 19.26 -15.49
CA SER A 8 -20.34 18.09 -15.14
C SER A 8 -20.34 17.06 -16.25
N SER A 9 -20.51 17.51 -17.50
CA SER A 9 -20.49 16.64 -18.69
C SER A 9 -19.13 15.96 -18.86
N ALA A 10 -18.05 16.72 -18.74
CA ALA A 10 -16.67 16.18 -18.85
C ALA A 10 -16.38 15.12 -17.77
N ALA A 11 -16.76 15.39 -16.51
CA ALA A 11 -16.58 14.43 -15.43
C ALA A 11 -17.39 13.15 -15.62
N SER A 12 -18.64 13.28 -16.11
CA SER A 12 -19.50 12.12 -16.39
C SER A 12 -18.96 11.29 -17.56
N SER A 13 -18.51 11.94 -18.63
CA SER A 13 -17.89 11.28 -19.77
C SER A 13 -16.63 10.52 -19.36
N LEU A 14 -15.74 11.16 -18.59
CA LEU A 14 -14.52 10.54 -18.09
C LEU A 14 -14.82 9.27 -17.26
N ALA A 15 -15.82 9.35 -16.36
CA ALA A 15 -16.23 8.19 -15.57
C ALA A 15 -16.78 7.05 -16.46
N ALA A 16 -17.53 7.38 -17.51
CA ALA A 16 -18.05 6.40 -18.47
C ALA A 16 -16.94 5.77 -19.31
N ASP A 17 -15.97 6.55 -19.75
CA ASP A 17 -14.85 6.09 -20.58
C ASP A 17 -14.00 5.02 -19.84
N VAL A 18 -13.79 5.17 -18.53
CA VAL A 18 -13.01 4.23 -17.73
C VAL A 18 -13.86 3.11 -17.11
N ALA A 19 -15.20 3.19 -17.20
CA ALA A 19 -16.12 2.27 -16.52
C ALA A 19 -15.89 0.79 -16.84
N HIS A 20 -15.42 0.48 -18.06
CA HIS A 20 -15.11 -0.88 -18.50
C HIS A 20 -13.95 -1.53 -17.75
N ARG A 21 -13.11 -0.72 -17.09
CA ARG A 21 -11.97 -1.17 -16.27
C ARG A 21 -12.33 -1.31 -14.80
N ILE A 22 -13.44 -0.71 -14.36
CA ILE A 22 -13.80 -0.63 -12.96
C ILE A 22 -14.65 -1.84 -12.60
N VAL A 23 -14.25 -2.53 -11.56
CA VAL A 23 -14.89 -3.76 -11.06
C VAL A 23 -15.36 -3.59 -9.63
N ALA A 24 -16.35 -4.37 -9.23
CA ALA A 24 -16.62 -4.61 -7.83
C ALA A 24 -15.89 -5.89 -7.41
N VAL A 25 -15.31 -5.87 -6.23
CA VAL A 25 -14.63 -7.02 -5.64
C VAL A 25 -15.41 -7.42 -4.39
N ARG A 26 -15.76 -8.71 -4.28
CA ARG A 26 -16.45 -9.26 -3.13
C ARG A 26 -15.55 -10.29 -2.46
N GLY A 27 -15.19 -10.03 -1.20
CA GLY A 27 -14.52 -11.00 -0.34
C GLY A 27 -15.47 -12.11 0.12
N ALA A 28 -14.93 -13.17 0.69
CA ALA A 28 -15.73 -14.29 1.19
C ALA A 28 -16.63 -13.91 2.39
N ASP A 29 -16.28 -12.87 3.12
CA ASP A 29 -17.11 -12.29 4.20
C ASP A 29 -18.33 -11.50 3.67
N GLY A 30 -18.52 -11.45 2.34
CA GLY A 30 -19.61 -10.73 1.67
C GLY A 30 -19.38 -9.20 1.58
N ARG A 31 -18.27 -8.67 2.09
CA ARG A 31 -17.94 -7.26 1.92
C ARG A 31 -17.65 -6.97 0.47
N GLN A 32 -18.15 -5.83 0.03
CA GLN A 32 -17.95 -5.34 -1.32
C GLN A 32 -17.12 -4.06 -1.30
N LEU A 33 -16.10 -4.06 -2.13
CA LEU A 33 -15.20 -2.93 -2.37
C LEU A 33 -15.06 -2.73 -3.88
N SER A 34 -14.39 -1.67 -4.27
CA SER A 34 -14.04 -1.41 -5.66
C SER A 34 -12.66 -1.99 -5.98
N GLY A 35 -12.43 -2.21 -7.25
CA GLY A 35 -11.13 -2.50 -7.82
C GLY A 35 -11.09 -2.02 -9.26
N PHE A 36 -9.96 -2.18 -9.89
CA PHE A 36 -9.83 -1.88 -11.31
C PHE A 36 -8.87 -2.84 -12.00
N VAL A 37 -9.13 -3.11 -13.26
CA VAL A 37 -8.24 -3.88 -14.11
C VAL A 37 -6.96 -3.07 -14.30
N TRP A 38 -5.85 -3.60 -13.81
CA TRP A 38 -4.52 -3.00 -13.94
C TRP A 38 -3.95 -3.24 -15.34
N SER A 39 -3.93 -4.51 -15.71
CA SER A 39 -3.53 -5.00 -17.02
C SER A 39 -4.26 -6.31 -17.29
N ARG A 40 -4.02 -6.94 -18.43
CA ARG A 40 -4.64 -8.23 -18.78
C ARG A 40 -4.45 -9.26 -17.66
N GLY A 41 -5.55 -9.80 -17.16
CA GLY A 41 -5.57 -10.84 -16.14
C GLY A 41 -5.24 -10.38 -14.73
N LEU A 42 -5.04 -9.07 -14.50
CA LEU A 42 -4.69 -8.51 -13.20
C LEU A 42 -5.68 -7.42 -12.77
N VAL A 43 -6.19 -7.57 -11.56
CA VAL A 43 -7.04 -6.57 -10.90
C VAL A 43 -6.36 -6.11 -9.62
N VAL A 44 -6.37 -4.82 -9.37
CA VAL A 44 -5.88 -4.18 -8.14
C VAL A 44 -7.06 -3.74 -7.30
N THR A 45 -6.95 -3.95 -5.98
CA THR A 45 -7.89 -3.48 -4.97
C THR A 45 -7.18 -3.18 -3.66
N ALA A 46 -7.90 -2.61 -2.66
CA ALA A 46 -7.37 -2.33 -1.34
C ALA A 46 -7.20 -3.63 -0.53
N GLU A 47 -6.00 -3.85 0.02
CA GLU A 47 -5.65 -5.07 0.75
C GLU A 47 -6.37 -5.15 2.10
N GLU A 48 -6.39 -4.05 2.87
CA GLU A 48 -6.96 -4.02 4.21
C GLU A 48 -8.48 -4.29 4.21
N ALA A 49 -9.16 -3.88 3.13
CA ALA A 49 -10.60 -4.05 2.99
C ALA A 49 -11.01 -5.43 2.44
N LEU A 50 -10.07 -6.20 1.87
CA LEU A 50 -10.36 -7.46 1.17
C LEU A 50 -10.59 -8.66 2.10
N GLY A 51 -10.13 -8.58 3.37
CA GLY A 51 -10.18 -9.73 4.28
C GLY A 51 -9.06 -10.75 4.06
N GLY A 52 -9.05 -11.83 4.84
CA GLY A 52 -7.93 -12.81 4.91
C GLY A 52 -7.99 -13.98 3.92
N GLU A 53 -8.92 -14.00 2.99
CA GLU A 53 -9.19 -15.11 2.07
C GLU A 53 -8.20 -15.17 0.90
N ASP A 54 -8.07 -16.35 0.27
CA ASP A 54 -7.21 -16.57 -0.89
C ASP A 54 -7.94 -16.39 -2.24
N GLU A 55 -9.27 -16.25 -2.20
CA GLU A 55 -10.13 -16.05 -3.38
C GLU A 55 -11.09 -14.88 -3.15
N ALA A 56 -11.51 -14.26 -4.26
CA ALA A 56 -12.54 -13.23 -4.28
C ALA A 56 -13.40 -13.35 -5.54
N GLU A 57 -14.60 -12.79 -5.51
CA GLU A 57 -15.44 -12.63 -6.71
C GLU A 57 -15.22 -11.23 -7.29
N VAL A 58 -15.05 -11.17 -8.60
CA VAL A 58 -14.90 -9.93 -9.35
C VAL A 58 -16.10 -9.75 -10.28
N LEU A 59 -16.84 -8.66 -10.08
CA LEU A 59 -18.03 -8.31 -10.87
C LEU A 59 -17.64 -7.23 -11.88
N PHE A 60 -17.82 -7.52 -13.15
CA PHE A 60 -17.56 -6.62 -14.27
C PHE A 60 -18.76 -5.74 -14.63
N ALA A 61 -18.53 -4.75 -15.49
CA ALA A 61 -19.55 -3.80 -15.93
C ALA A 61 -20.70 -4.45 -16.72
N ASP A 62 -20.43 -5.54 -17.41
CA ASP A 62 -21.39 -6.33 -18.19
C ASP A 62 -22.22 -7.32 -17.34
N GLY A 63 -22.01 -7.31 -16.02
CA GLY A 63 -22.66 -8.23 -15.08
C GLY A 63 -21.98 -9.59 -14.94
N LYS A 64 -20.87 -9.83 -15.65
CA LYS A 64 -20.09 -11.07 -15.52
C LYS A 64 -19.44 -11.13 -14.14
N VAL A 65 -19.61 -12.26 -13.45
CA VAL A 65 -18.92 -12.58 -12.19
C VAL A 65 -17.83 -13.60 -12.46
N VAL A 66 -16.62 -13.32 -12.05
CA VAL A 66 -15.48 -14.22 -12.22
C VAL A 66 -14.80 -14.44 -10.88
N LYS A 67 -14.51 -15.69 -10.55
CA LYS A 67 -13.65 -16.01 -9.41
C LYS A 67 -12.21 -15.60 -9.71
N ALA A 68 -11.60 -14.91 -8.79
CA ALA A 68 -10.22 -14.48 -8.85
C ALA A 68 -9.43 -15.10 -7.71
N THR A 69 -8.21 -15.51 -7.99
CA THR A 69 -7.23 -15.91 -6.97
C THR A 69 -6.45 -14.68 -6.52
N ILE A 70 -6.19 -14.54 -5.23
CA ILE A 70 -5.33 -13.50 -4.72
C ILE A 70 -3.88 -13.87 -5.03
N ALA A 71 -3.32 -13.23 -6.06
CA ALA A 71 -1.97 -13.47 -6.53
C ALA A 71 -0.91 -12.94 -5.55
N GLY A 72 -1.29 -11.97 -4.71
CA GLY A 72 -0.41 -11.45 -3.69
C GLY A 72 -1.00 -10.26 -2.94
N ARG A 73 -0.41 -10.01 -1.76
CA ARG A 73 -0.83 -8.95 -0.82
C ARG A 73 0.37 -8.12 -0.39
N ASP A 74 0.20 -6.82 -0.38
CA ASP A 74 1.13 -5.89 0.25
C ASP A 74 0.40 -5.04 1.30
N PRO A 75 0.29 -5.52 2.54
CA PRO A 75 -0.33 -4.74 3.62
C PRO A 75 0.39 -3.43 3.90
N SER A 76 1.62 -3.27 3.44
CA SER A 76 2.41 -2.07 3.72
C SER A 76 2.04 -0.89 2.84
N THR A 77 1.55 -1.14 1.64
CA THR A 77 1.06 -0.10 0.72
C THR A 77 -0.45 -0.19 0.48
N ASP A 78 -1.13 -1.13 1.18
CA ASP A 78 -2.56 -1.40 1.04
C ASP A 78 -2.94 -1.83 -0.39
N VAL A 79 -2.10 -2.66 -1.03
CA VAL A 79 -2.34 -3.17 -2.39
C VAL A 79 -2.54 -4.68 -2.37
N ALA A 80 -3.68 -5.14 -2.88
CA ALA A 80 -3.91 -6.54 -3.22
C ALA A 80 -3.96 -6.72 -4.74
N LEU A 81 -3.33 -7.78 -5.21
CA LEU A 81 -3.31 -8.18 -6.61
C LEU A 81 -4.12 -9.46 -6.80
N LEU A 82 -5.15 -9.38 -7.63
CA LEU A 82 -5.99 -10.51 -7.99
C LEU A 82 -5.66 -10.96 -9.41
N LYS A 83 -5.63 -12.28 -9.61
CA LYS A 83 -5.41 -12.91 -10.91
C LYS A 83 -6.70 -13.63 -11.37
N LEU A 84 -7.12 -13.32 -12.58
CA LEU A 84 -8.31 -13.90 -13.20
C LEU A 84 -8.21 -13.80 -14.71
N ASP A 85 -9.07 -14.53 -15.41
CA ASP A 85 -9.16 -14.42 -16.86
C ASP A 85 -9.97 -13.17 -17.25
N THR A 86 -9.30 -12.16 -17.79
CA THR A 86 -9.92 -10.93 -18.28
C THR A 86 -9.69 -10.75 -19.77
N ALA A 87 -10.59 -9.99 -20.40
CA ALA A 87 -10.33 -9.46 -21.72
C ALA A 87 -9.07 -8.59 -21.74
N GLU A 88 -8.49 -8.42 -22.90
CA GLU A 88 -7.36 -7.53 -23.10
C GLU A 88 -7.78 -6.07 -22.86
N VAL A 89 -7.04 -5.37 -22.01
CA VAL A 89 -7.24 -3.94 -21.73
C VAL A 89 -5.90 -3.25 -21.93
N ALA A 90 -5.93 -2.10 -22.57
CA ALA A 90 -4.71 -1.29 -22.70
C ALA A 90 -4.18 -0.88 -21.29
N ASP A 91 -2.89 -0.71 -21.15
CA ASP A 91 -2.32 -0.22 -19.90
C ASP A 91 -2.84 1.18 -19.55
N TRP A 92 -2.84 1.49 -18.26
CA TRP A 92 -3.16 2.85 -17.84
C TRP A 92 -2.06 3.82 -18.30
N ALA A 93 -2.48 4.95 -18.87
CA ALA A 93 -1.55 6.03 -19.15
C ALA A 93 -0.92 6.53 -17.83
N PRO A 94 0.40 6.86 -17.83
CA PRO A 94 1.04 7.47 -16.68
C PRO A 94 0.36 8.81 -16.36
N SER A 95 -0.03 9.01 -15.10
CA SER A 95 -0.60 10.29 -14.68
C SER A 95 0.47 11.37 -14.63
N PRO A 96 0.19 12.58 -15.12
CA PRO A 96 1.01 13.75 -14.82
C PRO A 96 1.00 14.01 -13.30
N ALA A 97 1.97 14.78 -12.82
CA ALA A 97 1.99 15.19 -11.43
C ALA A 97 0.70 15.97 -11.09
N VAL A 98 -0.07 15.46 -10.13
CA VAL A 98 -1.23 16.19 -9.63
C VAL A 98 -0.81 17.32 -8.71
N LEU A 99 -1.57 18.41 -8.72
CA LEU A 99 -1.32 19.58 -7.90
C LEU A 99 -2.51 19.81 -6.94
N PRO A 100 -2.29 20.44 -5.79
CA PRO A 100 -3.39 20.88 -4.93
C PRO A 100 -4.39 21.73 -5.71
N ALA A 101 -5.67 21.53 -5.44
CA ALA A 101 -6.82 22.15 -6.13
C ALA A 101 -7.07 21.65 -7.57
N SER A 102 -6.23 20.79 -8.15
CA SER A 102 -6.60 20.11 -9.40
C SER A 102 -7.79 19.17 -9.18
N PHE A 103 -8.55 18.90 -10.25
CA PHE A 103 -9.66 17.95 -10.21
C PHE A 103 -9.18 16.53 -10.47
N ALA A 104 -9.88 15.57 -9.84
CA ALA A 104 -9.78 14.15 -10.13
C ALA A 104 -11.15 13.50 -10.01
N VAL A 105 -11.40 12.45 -10.74
CA VAL A 105 -12.62 11.65 -10.64
C VAL A 105 -12.30 10.34 -9.95
N LEU A 106 -12.95 10.09 -8.81
CA LEU A 106 -12.94 8.81 -8.15
C LEU A 106 -14.00 7.95 -8.82
N VAL A 107 -13.61 6.76 -9.30
CA VAL A 107 -14.50 5.83 -9.99
C VAL A 107 -14.41 4.45 -9.36
N GLY A 108 -15.51 4.03 -8.77
CA GLY A 108 -15.70 2.70 -8.16
C GLY A 108 -16.91 2.01 -8.73
N ARG A 109 -17.20 0.81 -8.24
CA ARG A 109 -18.34 0.01 -8.69
C ARG A 109 -19.06 -0.67 -7.53
N GLY A 110 -20.38 -0.53 -7.51
CA GLY A 110 -21.28 -1.38 -6.74
C GLY A 110 -21.70 -2.60 -7.55
N GLU A 111 -22.57 -3.43 -7.00
CA GLU A 111 -23.08 -4.63 -7.71
C GLU A 111 -23.67 -4.32 -9.09
N SER A 112 -24.54 -3.31 -9.13
CA SER A 112 -25.32 -2.98 -10.33
C SER A 112 -25.05 -1.55 -10.86
N SER A 113 -24.14 -0.80 -10.23
CA SER A 113 -23.99 0.63 -10.56
C SER A 113 -22.52 1.07 -10.57
N LEU A 114 -22.20 1.96 -11.48
CA LEU A 114 -20.98 2.76 -11.42
C LEU A 114 -21.13 3.79 -10.30
N ILE A 115 -20.10 3.96 -9.50
CA ILE A 115 -20.02 4.98 -8.45
C ILE A 115 -18.93 5.96 -8.90
N ALA A 116 -19.30 7.22 -9.12
CA ALA A 116 -18.34 8.24 -9.52
C ALA A 116 -18.50 9.50 -8.69
N SER A 117 -17.40 10.17 -8.41
CA SER A 117 -17.38 11.42 -7.67
C SER A 117 -16.28 12.33 -8.19
N LEU A 118 -16.66 13.50 -8.67
CA LEU A 118 -15.70 14.58 -8.95
C LEU A 118 -15.19 15.15 -7.63
N SER A 119 -13.89 15.22 -7.47
CA SER A 119 -13.25 15.76 -6.28
C SER A 119 -12.08 16.66 -6.64
N SER A 120 -11.74 17.59 -5.74
CA SER A 120 -10.46 18.27 -5.80
C SER A 120 -9.39 17.49 -5.03
N VAL A 121 -8.17 17.58 -5.50
CA VAL A 121 -6.98 17.18 -4.74
C VAL A 121 -6.77 18.20 -3.61
N SER A 122 -6.94 17.77 -2.37
CA SER A 122 -6.86 18.67 -1.20
C SER A 122 -5.44 18.88 -0.72
N GLU A 123 -4.59 17.87 -0.90
CA GLU A 123 -3.21 17.89 -0.41
C GLU A 123 -2.33 17.04 -1.33
N VAL A 124 -1.14 17.55 -1.62
CA VAL A 124 -0.06 16.78 -2.23
C VAL A 124 1.20 17.03 -1.40
N GLY A 125 1.71 15.98 -0.78
CA GLY A 125 2.90 16.00 0.06
C GLY A 125 3.99 15.07 -0.50
N PRO A 126 5.17 15.08 0.13
CA PRO A 126 6.30 14.25 -0.27
C PRO A 126 6.01 12.76 -0.08
N ALA A 127 6.95 11.92 -0.51
CA ALA A 127 6.97 10.50 -0.19
C ALA A 127 6.94 10.30 1.33
N TRP A 128 6.24 9.26 1.76
CA TRP A 128 6.05 8.96 3.16
C TRP A 128 6.02 7.45 3.40
N ARG A 129 6.14 7.04 4.67
CA ARG A 129 6.01 5.63 5.05
C ARG A 129 4.69 5.39 5.76
N SER A 130 4.01 4.32 5.38
CA SER A 130 2.82 3.85 6.07
C SER A 130 3.17 3.35 7.49
N MET A 131 2.16 3.18 8.34
CA MET A 131 2.35 2.59 9.68
C MET A 131 2.92 1.16 9.62
N ARG A 132 2.72 0.46 8.49
CA ARG A 132 3.25 -0.89 8.23
C ARG A 132 4.60 -0.87 7.49
N GLY A 133 5.24 0.32 7.37
CA GLY A 133 6.59 0.50 6.85
C GLY A 133 6.72 0.53 5.33
N GLY A 134 5.61 0.46 4.57
CA GLY A 134 5.64 0.59 3.10
C GLY A 134 5.95 2.02 2.67
N GLU A 135 6.80 2.17 1.67
CA GLU A 135 7.10 3.46 1.07
C GLU A 135 6.03 3.81 0.02
N ILE A 136 5.42 4.98 0.18
CA ILE A 136 4.40 5.53 -0.69
C ILE A 136 4.95 6.81 -1.29
N ASP A 137 4.95 6.90 -2.62
CA ASP A 137 5.73 7.89 -3.37
C ASP A 137 5.27 9.34 -3.19
N ALA A 138 4.01 9.54 -2.84
CA ALA A 138 3.46 10.86 -2.51
C ALA A 138 2.27 10.73 -1.56
N ARG A 139 2.06 11.75 -0.73
CA ARG A 139 0.87 11.86 0.09
C ARG A 139 -0.19 12.67 -0.67
N ILE A 140 -1.17 11.99 -1.24
CA ILE A 140 -2.24 12.62 -2.01
C ILE A 140 -3.56 12.38 -1.28
N THR A 141 -4.31 13.46 -0.97
CA THR A 141 -5.64 13.35 -0.38
C THR A 141 -6.68 14.07 -1.24
N LEU A 142 -7.89 13.50 -1.28
CA LEU A 142 -9.02 14.11 -1.99
C LEU A 142 -10.00 14.77 -1.01
N GLY A 143 -10.77 15.74 -1.50
CA GLY A 143 -11.81 16.43 -0.76
C GLY A 143 -13.07 15.60 -0.46
N VAL A 144 -13.08 14.31 -0.78
CA VAL A 144 -14.21 13.39 -0.63
C VAL A 144 -13.97 12.36 0.47
N ARG A 145 -15.06 11.88 1.06
CA ARG A 145 -15.03 10.73 2.00
C ARG A 145 -15.31 9.44 1.23
N LEU A 146 -14.65 8.36 1.63
CA LEU A 146 -14.91 7.05 1.09
C LEU A 146 -16.04 6.33 1.85
N SER A 147 -16.76 5.51 1.12
CA SER A 147 -17.62 4.45 1.65
C SER A 147 -16.90 3.11 1.49
N ALA A 148 -17.35 2.08 2.17
CA ALA A 148 -16.78 0.73 2.01
C ALA A 148 -16.77 0.28 0.53
N ARG A 149 -17.78 0.65 -0.25
CA ARG A 149 -17.88 0.30 -1.67
C ARG A 149 -16.90 1.04 -2.57
N THR A 150 -16.35 2.15 -2.12
CA THR A 150 -15.37 2.96 -2.88
C THR A 150 -13.94 2.77 -2.38
N GLU A 151 -13.73 1.91 -1.40
CA GLU A 151 -12.41 1.42 -1.03
C GLU A 151 -11.83 0.64 -2.20
N GLY A 152 -10.60 0.93 -2.61
CA GLY A 152 -9.99 0.35 -3.80
C GLY A 152 -10.42 0.98 -5.14
N ALA A 153 -11.22 2.06 -5.14
CA ALA A 153 -11.65 2.74 -6.35
C ALA A 153 -10.48 3.39 -7.09
N ALA A 154 -10.56 3.45 -8.42
CA ALA A 154 -9.60 4.18 -9.23
C ALA A 154 -9.78 5.70 -9.06
N VAL A 155 -8.68 6.42 -8.98
CA VAL A 155 -8.64 7.88 -9.04
C VAL A 155 -8.01 8.27 -10.37
N VAL A 156 -8.76 9.00 -11.18
CA VAL A 156 -8.42 9.32 -12.58
C VAL A 156 -8.28 10.82 -12.75
N ALA A 157 -7.22 11.24 -13.41
CA ALA A 157 -7.00 12.64 -13.78
C ALA A 157 -7.91 13.05 -14.96
N PRO A 158 -8.09 14.36 -15.23
CA PRO A 158 -8.97 14.84 -16.30
C PRO A 158 -8.61 14.35 -17.70
N ASP A 159 -7.39 13.92 -17.93
CA ASP A 159 -6.90 13.35 -19.20
C ASP A 159 -7.11 11.82 -19.32
N GLY A 160 -7.76 11.21 -18.34
CA GLY A 160 -8.02 9.76 -18.30
C GLY A 160 -6.88 8.91 -17.74
N SER A 161 -5.77 9.52 -17.33
CA SER A 161 -4.65 8.80 -16.72
C SER A 161 -4.94 8.41 -15.27
N LEU A 162 -4.33 7.29 -14.81
CA LEU A 162 -4.51 6.80 -13.44
C LEU A 162 -3.62 7.58 -12.46
N VAL A 163 -4.23 8.34 -11.57
CA VAL A 163 -3.52 8.95 -10.44
C VAL A 163 -3.16 7.89 -9.39
N GLY A 164 -4.08 6.97 -9.10
CA GLY A 164 -3.86 5.90 -8.14
C GLY A 164 -5.15 5.24 -7.65
N MET A 165 -5.07 4.60 -6.50
CA MET A 165 -6.15 3.90 -5.84
C MET A 165 -6.59 4.64 -4.57
N ALA A 166 -7.89 4.80 -4.38
CA ALA A 166 -8.44 5.43 -3.19
C ALA A 166 -8.56 4.43 -2.03
N VAL A 167 -8.01 4.80 -0.88
CA VAL A 167 -8.10 4.05 0.37
C VAL A 167 -8.50 4.97 1.52
N THR A 168 -9.08 4.43 2.59
CA THR A 168 -9.54 5.22 3.73
C THR A 168 -8.36 5.65 4.60
N SER A 169 -8.25 6.95 4.84
CA SER A 169 -7.34 7.48 5.87
C SER A 169 -7.97 7.43 7.28
N PRO A 170 -7.18 7.52 8.37
CA PRO A 170 -7.71 7.56 9.74
C PRO A 170 -8.78 8.65 9.97
N ARG A 171 -8.79 9.70 9.17
CA ARG A 171 -9.79 10.79 9.22
C ARG A 171 -10.95 10.57 8.25
N ARG A 172 -11.10 9.37 7.66
CA ARG A 172 -12.11 9.00 6.66
C ARG A 172 -12.10 9.86 5.40
N ARG A 173 -11.00 10.54 5.10
CA ARG A 173 -10.79 11.18 3.79
C ARG A 173 -10.21 10.17 2.83
N ALA A 174 -10.46 10.34 1.55
CA ALA A 174 -9.82 9.54 0.52
C ALA A 174 -8.32 9.88 0.48
N LEU A 175 -7.50 8.93 0.88
CA LEU A 175 -6.07 8.91 0.64
C LEU A 175 -5.84 8.16 -0.67
N VAL A 176 -4.94 8.63 -1.50
CA VAL A 176 -4.64 7.99 -2.79
C VAL A 176 -3.28 7.31 -2.68
N ILE A 177 -3.26 6.01 -2.94
CA ILE A 177 -2.02 5.27 -3.18
C ILE A 177 -1.61 5.54 -4.64
N PRO A 178 -0.48 6.23 -4.89
CA PRO A 178 -0.10 6.63 -6.25
C PRO A 178 0.07 5.45 -7.20
N ALA A 179 -0.22 5.65 -8.48
CA ALA A 179 -0.07 4.63 -9.51
C ALA A 179 1.37 4.08 -9.59
N SER A 180 2.39 4.91 -9.33
CA SER A 180 3.79 4.47 -9.26
C SER A 180 4.06 3.51 -8.10
N THR A 181 3.48 3.76 -6.93
CA THR A 181 3.53 2.85 -5.78
C THR A 181 2.83 1.52 -6.11
N ILE A 182 1.65 1.59 -6.73
CA ILE A 182 0.90 0.40 -7.17
C ILE A 182 1.72 -0.40 -8.19
N ALA A 183 2.33 0.25 -9.18
CA ALA A 183 3.15 -0.41 -10.19
C ALA A 183 4.32 -1.20 -9.57
N ARG A 184 4.99 -0.61 -8.58
CA ARG A 184 6.07 -1.26 -7.82
C ARG A 184 5.56 -2.47 -7.03
N ALA A 185 4.41 -2.32 -6.35
CA ALA A 185 3.77 -3.42 -5.63
C ALA A 185 3.33 -4.54 -6.58
N VAL A 186 2.60 -4.22 -7.65
CA VAL A 186 2.13 -5.20 -8.66
C VAL A 186 3.29 -5.98 -9.26
N LYS A 187 4.40 -5.33 -9.62
CA LYS A 187 5.60 -6.02 -10.13
C LYS A 187 6.08 -7.08 -9.14
N THR A 188 6.28 -6.69 -7.88
CA THR A 188 6.79 -7.60 -6.84
C THR A 188 5.79 -8.71 -6.54
N LEU A 189 4.49 -8.39 -6.44
CA LEU A 189 3.43 -9.36 -6.17
C LEU A 189 3.24 -10.36 -7.32
N SER A 190 3.37 -9.93 -8.57
CA SER A 190 3.31 -10.82 -9.74
C SER A 190 4.46 -11.81 -9.78
N GLU A 191 5.64 -11.40 -9.33
CA GLU A 191 6.85 -12.25 -9.36
C GLU A 191 6.92 -13.19 -8.16
N LYS A 192 6.54 -12.73 -6.96
CA LYS A 192 6.79 -13.41 -5.68
C LYS A 192 5.52 -13.79 -4.90
N GLY A 193 4.38 -13.19 -5.22
CA GLY A 193 3.14 -13.34 -4.47
C GLY A 193 3.09 -12.56 -3.15
N TYR A 194 4.17 -11.90 -2.76
CA TYR A 194 4.28 -11.08 -1.53
C TYR A 194 5.42 -10.08 -1.66
N VAL A 195 5.41 -9.09 -0.78
CA VAL A 195 6.52 -8.11 -0.69
C VAL A 195 7.50 -8.57 0.40
N PRO A 196 8.74 -8.97 0.01
CA PRO A 196 9.76 -9.37 0.97
C PRO A 196 10.07 -8.23 1.94
N ARG A 197 10.24 -8.55 3.21
CA ARG A 197 10.62 -7.60 4.26
C ARG A 197 11.89 -8.03 4.96
N GLY A 198 12.69 -7.05 5.31
CA GLY A 198 13.85 -7.30 6.15
C GLY A 198 13.44 -7.90 7.50
N TRP A 199 14.28 -8.77 8.00
CA TRP A 199 14.10 -9.43 9.27
C TRP A 199 15.38 -9.39 10.08
N LEU A 200 15.24 -8.99 11.34
CA LEU A 200 16.31 -8.98 12.32
C LEU A 200 16.18 -10.16 13.29
N GLY A 201 14.95 -10.58 13.60
CA GLY A 201 14.66 -11.69 14.51
C GLY A 201 14.84 -11.31 15.98
N VAL A 202 14.33 -10.15 16.37
CA VAL A 202 14.35 -9.68 17.76
C VAL A 202 12.97 -9.23 18.22
N MET A 203 12.70 -9.45 19.50
CA MET A 203 11.58 -8.80 20.20
C MET A 203 12.10 -7.52 20.85
N LEU A 204 11.51 -6.39 20.51
CA LEU A 204 11.92 -5.06 20.97
C LEU A 204 10.86 -4.41 21.86
N HIS A 205 11.32 -3.66 22.85
CA HIS A 205 10.47 -2.83 23.70
C HIS A 205 11.06 -1.41 23.81
N PRO A 206 10.22 -0.36 23.91
CA PRO A 206 10.71 0.99 24.14
C PRO A 206 11.50 1.09 25.46
N VAL A 207 12.59 1.88 25.46
CA VAL A 207 13.34 2.20 26.68
C VAL A 207 12.75 3.42 27.32
N GLY A 208 11.85 3.25 28.30
CA GLY A 208 11.31 4.32 29.16
C GLY A 208 11.10 5.67 28.45
N GLN A 209 11.60 6.77 29.05
CA GLN A 209 11.61 8.10 28.44
C GLN A 209 12.86 8.38 27.59
N GLY A 210 13.70 7.38 27.34
CA GLY A 210 14.95 7.50 26.59
C GLY A 210 14.82 7.09 25.12
N SER A 211 15.82 7.47 24.34
CA SER A 211 15.98 7.01 22.96
C SER A 211 16.49 5.56 22.95
N GLY A 212 15.97 4.74 22.05
CA GLY A 212 16.44 3.37 21.85
C GLY A 212 15.35 2.32 21.95
N ALA A 213 15.73 1.08 21.65
CA ALA A 213 14.88 -0.09 21.76
C ALA A 213 15.64 -1.21 22.46
N ILE A 214 15.12 -1.69 23.59
CA ILE A 214 15.71 -2.81 24.33
C ILE A 214 15.30 -4.14 23.70
N VAL A 215 16.25 -5.05 23.57
CA VAL A 215 16.05 -6.43 23.09
C VAL A 215 15.52 -7.28 24.25
N LEU A 216 14.27 -7.72 24.14
CA LEU A 216 13.64 -8.64 25.10
C LEU A 216 13.74 -10.11 24.67
N GLY A 217 14.01 -10.38 23.40
CA GLY A 217 14.17 -11.72 22.86
C GLY A 217 14.97 -11.69 21.57
N VAL A 218 15.68 -12.76 21.30
CA VAL A 218 16.42 -13.02 20.05
C VAL A 218 16.01 -14.39 19.57
N GLU A 219 15.49 -14.47 18.33
CA GLU A 219 15.07 -15.73 17.73
C GLU A 219 16.29 -16.56 17.32
N ASP A 220 16.26 -17.85 17.60
CA ASP A 220 17.34 -18.77 17.25
C ASP A 220 17.57 -18.80 15.73
N GLY A 221 18.85 -18.79 15.32
CA GLY A 221 19.23 -18.81 13.91
C GLY A 221 18.93 -17.52 13.13
N SER A 222 18.36 -16.50 13.80
CA SER A 222 18.07 -15.20 13.20
C SER A 222 19.32 -14.42 12.81
N PRO A 223 19.21 -13.38 11.97
CA PRO A 223 20.28 -12.44 11.71
C PRO A 223 20.85 -11.80 12.98
N ALA A 224 20.00 -11.46 13.93
CA ALA A 224 20.42 -10.92 15.23
C ALA A 224 21.25 -11.93 16.04
N ALA A 225 20.80 -13.18 16.13
CA ALA A 225 21.53 -14.24 16.81
C ALA A 225 22.90 -14.48 16.18
N LYS A 226 22.96 -14.57 14.84
CA LYS A 226 24.22 -14.75 14.07
C LYS A 226 25.18 -13.60 14.26
N ALA A 227 24.67 -12.38 14.43
CA ALA A 227 25.45 -11.18 14.66
C ALA A 227 25.88 -11.00 16.14
N GLY A 228 25.37 -11.83 17.07
CA GLY A 228 25.71 -11.76 18.48
C GLY A 228 24.94 -10.69 19.26
N LEU A 229 23.75 -10.28 18.80
CA LEU A 229 22.82 -9.53 19.65
C LEU A 229 22.33 -10.42 20.78
N LEU A 230 22.16 -9.82 21.97
CA LEU A 230 21.74 -10.51 23.18
C LEU A 230 20.51 -9.82 23.80
N VAL A 231 19.75 -10.60 24.56
CA VAL A 231 18.71 -10.05 25.42
C VAL A 231 19.33 -9.07 26.42
N GLY A 232 18.70 -7.90 26.57
CA GLY A 232 19.19 -6.80 27.40
C GLY A 232 20.04 -5.78 26.67
N ASP A 233 20.42 -6.01 25.40
CA ASP A 233 21.01 -4.97 24.56
C ASP A 233 20.02 -3.84 24.29
N VAL A 234 20.50 -2.61 24.28
CA VAL A 234 19.72 -1.45 23.87
C VAL A 234 20.23 -0.99 22.51
N ILE A 235 19.43 -1.09 21.48
CA ILE A 235 19.76 -0.56 20.15
C ILE A 235 19.57 0.95 20.19
N THR A 236 20.66 1.70 20.02
CA THR A 236 20.68 3.16 20.11
C THR A 236 20.83 3.84 18.74
N THR A 237 21.54 3.19 17.79
CA THR A 237 21.70 3.71 16.45
C THR A 237 21.54 2.61 15.39
N TRP A 238 21.17 3.03 14.18
CA TRP A 238 21.05 2.22 12.98
C TRP A 238 21.76 2.93 11.84
N ASN A 239 22.87 2.40 11.36
CA ASN A 239 23.75 3.04 10.38
C ASN A 239 24.18 4.47 10.80
N GLY A 240 24.40 4.68 12.09
CA GLY A 240 24.79 5.98 12.65
C GLY A 240 23.64 6.94 12.97
N GLU A 241 22.41 6.64 12.51
CA GLU A 241 21.23 7.44 12.83
C GLU A 241 20.58 6.97 14.13
N ALA A 242 20.13 7.87 14.96
CA ALA A 242 19.49 7.56 16.24
C ALA A 242 18.23 6.68 16.05
N VAL A 243 18.08 5.70 16.93
CA VAL A 243 16.84 4.92 17.07
C VAL A 243 16.04 5.54 18.20
N GLU A 244 14.97 6.25 17.84
CA GLU A 244 14.12 6.95 18.80
C GLU A 244 13.00 6.05 19.35
N SER A 245 12.63 5.01 18.60
CA SER A 245 11.53 4.12 18.97
C SER A 245 11.64 2.75 18.29
N VAL A 246 10.89 1.76 18.79
CA VAL A 246 10.72 0.45 18.14
C VAL A 246 10.15 0.62 16.72
N GLY A 247 9.26 1.61 16.53
CA GLY A 247 8.71 1.93 15.20
C GLY A 247 9.79 2.35 14.20
N ASN A 248 10.84 3.05 14.62
CA ASN A 248 11.98 3.37 13.73
C ASN A 248 12.67 2.12 13.21
N VAL A 249 12.89 1.12 14.07
CA VAL A 249 13.48 -0.16 13.66
C VAL A 249 12.58 -0.90 12.67
N ALA A 250 11.27 -1.00 12.99
CA ALA A 250 10.29 -1.64 12.12
C ALA A 250 10.21 -0.99 10.73
N ASN A 251 10.27 0.35 10.67
CA ASN A 251 10.27 1.10 9.41
C ASN A 251 11.53 0.88 8.57
N ARG A 252 12.67 0.63 9.21
CA ARG A 252 13.95 0.35 8.53
C ARG A 252 14.05 -1.09 8.00
N LEU A 253 13.21 -2.00 8.53
CA LEU A 253 13.03 -3.37 8.04
C LEU A 253 12.01 -3.47 6.90
N ALA A 254 11.74 -2.38 6.19
CA ALA A 254 10.81 -2.34 5.07
C ALA A 254 11.29 -3.14 3.84
N ALA A 255 10.44 -3.19 2.82
CA ALA A 255 10.80 -3.76 1.51
C ALA A 255 12.12 -3.17 0.99
N GLY A 256 12.99 -4.01 0.46
CA GLY A 256 14.31 -3.60 -0.04
C GLY A 256 15.45 -3.68 0.99
N SER A 257 15.16 -3.93 2.27
CA SER A 257 16.21 -4.11 3.28
C SER A 257 16.72 -5.56 3.39
N VAL A 258 16.08 -6.52 2.73
CA VAL A 258 16.51 -7.93 2.70
C VAL A 258 17.93 -8.03 2.13
N ASN A 259 18.80 -8.83 2.79
CA ASN A 259 20.21 -9.03 2.45
C ASN A 259 21.08 -7.76 2.57
N SER A 260 20.56 -6.63 3.06
CA SER A 260 21.41 -5.48 3.36
C SER A 260 22.19 -5.70 4.66
N THR A 261 23.46 -5.27 4.67
CA THR A 261 24.25 -5.25 5.89
C THR A 261 24.13 -3.87 6.54
N ILE A 262 23.75 -3.89 7.81
CA ILE A 262 23.53 -2.70 8.63
C ILE A 262 24.50 -2.69 9.81
N LYS A 263 24.76 -1.50 10.35
CA LYS A 263 25.55 -1.30 11.55
C LYS A 263 24.62 -0.83 12.67
N LEU A 264 24.50 -1.60 13.72
CA LEU A 264 23.72 -1.27 14.91
C LEU A 264 24.67 -0.78 16.01
N GLY A 265 24.44 0.44 16.52
CA GLY A 265 25.03 0.84 17.78
C GLY A 265 24.21 0.28 18.93
N VAL A 266 24.86 -0.45 19.82
CA VAL A 266 24.21 -1.11 20.98
C VAL A 266 24.87 -0.69 22.27
N LEU A 267 24.05 -0.54 23.31
CA LEU A 267 24.51 -0.37 24.69
C LEU A 267 24.28 -1.70 25.43
N ARG A 268 25.37 -2.37 25.85
CA ARG A 268 25.37 -3.65 26.58
C ARG A 268 26.03 -3.47 27.93
N GLY A 269 25.26 -3.61 29.03
CA GLY A 269 25.79 -3.44 30.38
C GLY A 269 26.44 -2.06 30.61
N GLY A 270 25.94 -1.02 29.97
CA GLY A 270 26.49 0.35 30.05
C GLY A 270 27.64 0.65 29.07
N ASN A 271 28.14 -0.36 28.32
CA ASN A 271 29.21 -0.18 27.33
C ASN A 271 28.65 -0.08 25.92
N ALA A 272 29.06 0.94 25.19
CA ALA A 272 28.68 1.10 23.79
C ALA A 272 29.54 0.22 22.89
N SER A 273 28.90 -0.45 21.93
CA SER A 273 29.58 -1.23 20.90
C SER A 273 28.81 -1.20 19.60
N ASP A 274 29.46 -1.53 18.50
CA ASP A 274 28.85 -1.62 17.17
C ASP A 274 28.76 -3.08 16.75
N ILE A 275 27.59 -3.48 16.22
CA ILE A 275 27.34 -4.81 15.72
C ILE A 275 26.91 -4.71 14.27
N SER A 276 27.60 -5.40 13.36
CA SER A 276 27.21 -5.52 11.96
C SER A 276 26.27 -6.71 11.78
N VAL A 277 25.12 -6.47 11.17
CA VAL A 277 24.08 -7.47 10.93
C VAL A 277 23.69 -7.48 9.47
N THR A 278 23.72 -8.64 8.83
CA THR A 278 23.11 -8.83 7.52
C THR A 278 21.67 -9.27 7.71
N LEU A 279 20.73 -8.43 7.30
CA LEU A 279 19.30 -8.68 7.45
C LEU A 279 18.85 -9.88 6.61
N GLY A 280 18.04 -10.73 7.18
CA GLY A 280 17.36 -11.81 6.47
C GLY A 280 16.04 -11.37 5.83
N GLU A 281 15.38 -12.31 5.19
CA GLU A 281 13.99 -12.17 4.79
C GLU A 281 13.09 -12.69 5.92
N ARG A 282 12.03 -11.93 6.24
CA ARG A 282 11.10 -12.33 7.30
C ARG A 282 10.44 -13.67 6.96
N PRO A 283 10.51 -14.68 7.86
CA PRO A 283 9.83 -15.94 7.67
C PRO A 283 8.33 -15.72 7.43
N ARG A 284 7.76 -16.53 6.55
CA ARG A 284 6.30 -16.60 6.39
C ARG A 284 5.77 -17.45 7.54
N GLY A 285 4.87 -16.93 8.30
CA GLY A 285 4.10 -17.66 9.30
C GLY A 285 3.02 -18.51 8.68
#